data_09c7622fe690b8d2b72da3475bacd057
#
_entry.id   09c7622fe690b8d2b72da3475bacd057
#
_cell.length_a   1.000
_cell.length_b   1.000
_cell.length_c   1.000
_cell.angle_alpha   90.00
_cell.angle_beta   90.00
_cell.angle_gamma   90.00
#
_symmetry.space_group_name_H-M   'P 1'
#
loop_
_entity.id
_entity.type
_entity.pdbx_description
1 polymer ?
#
loop_
_entity_poly.entity_id
_entity_poly.type
_entity_poly.pdbx_seq_one_letter_code
_entity_poly.pdbx_strand_id
1 'polypeptide(L)'
;MIPTTALQKLLKLKKRIKAVGGGTGASKTIGILQILIDKSQRDQVSKKTSVVSKTFPHLEKGAITDFKNILEQHNYFKRSLWNESRHFYTFETGSVMEFFSADEWEKVKGPRRDRLFINEANNITYQDFEQLEVRTNDEIWFDWNPDIEYWFYDKVLNSEDYKDIVDFITLTYLDNEGLPQNIRESIERRRNNKSWWQVYGLGQLGEVESMIYKGWKQIDEIPHEARLWRRGMDFGFTNDPTVIEDIYEYDGGFILDESLYQKGLSNRAIFDKVNNMPEPQTLIIADSAEPKSIDELSAYGLNIIGATKGPGSVYQGIQFVQAQKISIAARSVKTIKAYKNYIFSTDRDGKILNVPDDSNHEWSNPMDATRYGFNGVGTKSLVFMQQQRRFEEMRGRLSQESTR
;
A
#
# COMPACT_ATOMS: atom_id res chain seq x y z
N MET A 1 18.43 19.63 27.75
CA MET A 1 17.15 18.87 27.55
C MET A 1 17.53 17.39 27.46
N ILE A 2 16.90 16.51 28.23
CA ILE A 2 17.14 15.07 28.11
C ILE A 2 16.48 14.62 26.80
N PRO A 3 17.23 13.97 25.89
CA PRO A 3 16.67 13.54 24.61
C PRO A 3 15.60 12.46 24.85
N THR A 4 14.48 12.57 24.15
CA THR A 4 13.40 11.55 24.18
C THR A 4 13.90 10.20 23.66
N THR A 5 13.25 9.12 24.08
CA THR A 5 13.52 7.77 23.57
C THR A 5 13.41 7.74 22.04
N ALA A 6 12.45 8.46 21.43
CA ALA A 6 12.34 8.60 20.00
C ALA A 6 13.61 9.17 19.37
N LEU A 7 14.12 10.31 19.89
CA LEU A 7 15.34 10.93 19.37
C LEU A 7 16.56 10.01 19.53
N GLN A 8 16.67 9.31 20.66
CA GLN A 8 17.77 8.34 20.87
C GLN A 8 17.72 7.18 19.87
N LYS A 9 16.52 6.68 19.53
CA LYS A 9 16.35 5.64 18.52
C LYS A 9 16.70 6.15 17.12
N LEU A 10 16.28 7.36 16.76
CA LEU A 10 16.63 7.99 15.48
C LEU A 10 18.14 8.18 15.30
N LEU A 11 18.84 8.61 16.33
CA LEU A 11 20.31 8.80 16.31
C LEU A 11 21.10 7.49 16.11
N LYS A 12 20.49 6.32 16.36
CA LYS A 12 21.12 5.01 16.13
C LYS A 12 21.08 4.58 14.66
N LEU A 13 20.25 5.18 13.82
CA LEU A 13 20.18 4.86 12.39
C LEU A 13 21.45 5.35 11.68
N LYS A 14 22.11 4.45 10.94
CA LYS A 14 23.42 4.72 10.35
C LYS A 14 23.43 4.62 8.83
N LYS A 15 22.53 3.84 8.25
CA LYS A 15 22.49 3.62 6.81
C LYS A 15 22.08 4.88 6.05
N ARG A 16 22.29 4.89 4.74
CA ARG A 16 22.00 6.04 3.87
C ARG A 16 20.52 6.43 3.91
N ILE A 17 19.61 5.45 3.87
CA ILE A 17 18.16 5.64 3.96
C ILE A 17 17.72 5.28 5.38
N LYS A 18 17.01 6.21 6.02
CA LYS A 18 16.53 6.10 7.40
C LYS A 18 15.02 6.28 7.38
N ALA A 19 14.31 5.18 7.52
CA ALA A 19 12.87 5.11 7.40
C ALA A 19 12.21 4.98 8.78
N VAL A 20 11.22 5.83 9.06
CA VAL A 20 10.58 5.94 10.36
C VAL A 20 9.07 5.85 10.20
N GLY A 21 8.54 4.62 10.28
CA GLY A 21 7.09 4.40 10.43
C GLY A 21 6.67 4.65 11.88
N GLY A 22 5.40 4.98 12.12
CA GLY A 22 4.96 5.04 13.50
C GLY A 22 3.65 5.77 13.76
N GLY A 23 3.17 5.63 15.00
CA GLY A 23 1.91 6.19 15.46
C GLY A 23 1.90 7.72 15.57
N THR A 24 0.72 8.25 15.89
CA THR A 24 0.57 9.68 16.17
C THR A 24 1.24 10.05 17.49
N GLY A 25 1.75 11.28 17.58
CA GLY A 25 2.44 11.75 18.79
C GLY A 25 3.81 11.11 19.05
N ALA A 26 4.33 10.28 18.13
CA ALA A 26 5.60 9.57 18.26
C ALA A 26 6.85 10.46 18.05
N SER A 27 6.69 11.75 17.76
CA SER A 27 7.79 12.72 17.54
C SER A 27 8.68 12.41 16.34
N LYS A 28 8.16 11.71 15.31
CA LYS A 28 8.93 11.34 14.11
C LYS A 28 9.49 12.57 13.41
N THR A 29 8.62 13.42 12.88
CA THR A 29 8.96 14.63 12.12
C THR A 29 9.83 15.59 12.93
N ILE A 30 9.45 15.86 14.19
CA ILE A 30 10.20 16.75 15.08
C ILE A 30 11.60 16.20 15.34
N GLY A 31 11.75 14.91 15.63
CA GLY A 31 13.04 14.29 15.89
C GLY A 31 13.96 14.29 14.68
N ILE A 32 13.43 14.02 13.48
CA ILE A 32 14.20 14.10 12.23
C ILE A 32 14.66 15.55 11.98
N LEU A 33 13.74 16.53 12.11
CA LEU A 33 14.08 17.94 11.93
C LEU A 33 15.15 18.39 12.94
N GLN A 34 15.06 18.00 14.22
CA GLN A 34 16.09 18.30 15.22
C GLN A 34 17.49 17.80 14.82
N ILE A 35 17.57 16.56 14.30
CA ILE A 35 18.81 15.97 13.81
C ILE A 35 19.37 16.76 12.62
N LEU A 36 18.51 17.11 11.64
CA LEU A 36 18.93 17.82 10.44
C LEU A 36 19.32 19.27 10.74
N ILE A 37 18.64 19.93 11.67
CA ILE A 37 19.00 21.27 12.16
C ILE A 37 20.38 21.23 12.86
N ASP A 38 20.58 20.30 13.81
CA ASP A 38 21.85 20.15 14.52
C ASP A 38 23.02 19.91 13.55
N LYS A 39 22.83 19.04 12.55
CA LYS A 39 23.82 18.82 11.50
C LYS A 39 24.10 20.08 10.70
N SER A 40 23.05 20.82 10.27
CA SER A 40 23.22 22.05 9.49
C SER A 40 23.92 23.16 10.27
N GLN A 41 23.76 23.20 11.60
CA GLN A 41 24.48 24.13 12.48
C GLN A 41 25.95 23.76 12.73
N ARG A 42 26.34 22.49 12.47
CA ARG A 42 27.70 21.99 12.70
C ARG A 42 28.47 21.70 11.42
N ASP A 43 27.86 21.87 10.24
CA ASP A 43 28.52 21.60 8.97
C ASP A 43 29.81 22.44 8.82
N GLN A 44 30.92 21.77 8.52
CA GLN A 44 32.20 22.42 8.23
C GLN A 44 32.26 22.97 6.80
N VAL A 45 31.44 22.37 5.90
CA VAL A 45 31.25 22.80 4.51
C VAL A 45 29.76 22.97 4.30
N SER A 46 29.38 24.05 3.66
CA SER A 46 27.97 24.35 3.39
C SER A 46 27.29 23.19 2.68
N LYS A 47 26.15 22.74 3.22
CA LYS A 47 25.34 21.64 2.72
C LYS A 47 23.90 22.06 2.48
N LYS A 48 23.27 21.38 1.54
CA LYS A 48 21.86 21.58 1.18
C LYS A 48 21.00 20.44 1.71
N THR A 49 20.04 20.76 2.56
CA THR A 49 18.99 19.85 3.04
C THR A 49 17.66 20.22 2.38
N SER A 50 17.00 19.27 1.75
CA SER A 50 15.65 19.47 1.20
C SER A 50 14.63 18.71 2.03
N VAL A 51 13.56 19.38 2.43
CA VAL A 51 12.39 18.79 3.10
C VAL A 51 11.23 18.82 2.11
N VAL A 52 10.67 17.64 1.81
CA VAL A 52 9.68 17.45 0.74
C VAL A 52 8.44 16.79 1.30
N SER A 53 7.26 17.27 0.91
CA SER A 53 5.96 16.60 1.15
C SER A 53 5.14 16.58 -0.13
N LYS A 54 3.98 15.93 -0.14
CA LYS A 54 3.12 15.83 -1.33
C LYS A 54 2.67 17.18 -1.85
N THR A 55 2.15 18.04 -0.94
CA THR A 55 1.61 19.35 -1.27
C THR A 55 2.18 20.43 -0.36
N PHE A 56 2.27 21.66 -0.87
CA PHE A 56 2.83 22.78 -0.10
C PHE A 56 1.99 23.16 1.13
N PRO A 57 0.64 23.21 1.10
CA PRO A 57 -0.15 23.49 2.30
C PRO A 57 0.07 22.50 3.45
N HIS A 58 0.35 21.23 3.13
CA HIS A 58 0.71 20.20 4.12
C HIS A 58 2.07 20.48 4.76
N LEU A 59 3.03 20.81 3.92
CA LEU A 59 4.39 21.15 4.34
C LEU A 59 4.42 22.40 5.22
N GLU A 60 3.66 23.43 4.85
CA GLU A 60 3.58 24.70 5.57
C GLU A 60 3.00 24.53 6.98
N LYS A 61 1.85 23.83 7.10
CA LYS A 61 1.18 23.58 8.37
C LYS A 61 1.90 22.56 9.26
N GLY A 62 2.70 21.67 8.67
CA GLY A 62 3.47 20.62 9.34
C GLY A 62 4.94 20.98 9.49
N ALA A 63 5.80 20.42 8.63
CA ALA A 63 7.25 20.46 8.80
C ALA A 63 7.87 21.88 8.84
N ILE A 64 7.33 22.87 8.11
CA ILE A 64 7.82 24.25 8.19
C ILE A 64 7.48 24.88 9.54
N THR A 65 6.26 24.66 10.02
CA THR A 65 5.85 25.15 11.34
C THR A 65 6.69 24.51 12.45
N ASP A 66 6.89 23.18 12.40
CA ASP A 66 7.73 22.47 13.36
C ASP A 66 9.19 22.95 13.31
N PHE A 67 9.73 23.15 12.12
CA PHE A 67 11.07 23.70 11.93
C PHE A 67 11.24 25.07 12.59
N LYS A 68 10.31 26.00 12.33
CA LYS A 68 10.35 27.35 12.95
C LYS A 68 10.25 27.25 14.48
N ASN A 69 9.31 26.45 14.99
CA ASN A 69 9.11 26.24 16.42
C ASN A 69 10.37 25.69 17.11
N ILE A 70 11.06 24.71 16.50
CA ILE A 70 12.29 24.14 17.04
C ILE A 70 13.36 25.22 17.17
N LEU A 71 13.56 26.04 16.14
CA LEU A 71 14.56 27.11 16.17
C LEU A 71 14.18 28.23 17.15
N GLU A 72 12.89 28.60 17.24
CA GLU A 72 12.40 29.64 18.16
C GLU A 72 12.55 29.21 19.63
N GLN A 73 12.19 27.96 19.96
CA GLN A 73 12.33 27.41 21.32
C GLN A 73 13.79 27.43 21.84
N HIS A 74 14.73 27.44 20.93
CA HIS A 74 16.17 27.48 21.26
C HIS A 74 16.81 28.85 20.99
N ASN A 75 16.03 29.89 20.66
CA ASN A 75 16.49 31.22 20.30
C ASN A 75 17.46 31.25 19.10
N TYR A 76 17.34 30.30 18.19
CA TYR A 76 18.18 30.25 16.97
C TYR A 76 17.47 30.79 15.73
N PHE A 77 16.18 31.01 15.78
CA PHE A 77 15.46 31.57 14.63
C PHE A 77 15.81 33.03 14.41
N LYS A 78 16.37 33.33 13.24
CA LYS A 78 16.63 34.71 12.79
C LYS A 78 15.80 35.00 11.54
N ARG A 79 14.88 35.93 11.64
CA ARG A 79 14.00 36.31 10.53
C ARG A 79 14.75 36.70 9.26
N SER A 80 15.92 37.35 9.39
CA SER A 80 16.79 37.76 8.28
C SER A 80 17.40 36.57 7.50
N LEU A 81 17.43 35.38 8.10
CA LEU A 81 17.96 34.15 7.48
C LEU A 81 16.88 33.27 6.85
N TRP A 82 15.60 33.64 7.04
CA TRP A 82 14.46 32.97 6.43
C TRP A 82 13.98 33.71 5.18
N ASN A 83 13.96 33.00 4.05
CA ASN A 83 13.39 33.51 2.79
C ASN A 83 11.96 33.03 2.64
N GLU A 84 10.99 33.96 2.80
CA GLU A 84 9.57 33.62 2.78
C GLU A 84 9.06 33.21 1.39
N SER A 85 9.59 33.83 0.32
CA SER A 85 9.10 33.56 -1.04
C SER A 85 9.64 32.25 -1.65
N ARG A 86 10.80 31.81 -1.19
CA ARG A 86 11.46 30.59 -1.67
C ARG A 86 11.47 29.47 -0.64
N HIS A 87 10.96 29.72 0.56
CA HIS A 87 10.81 28.76 1.64
C HIS A 87 12.11 28.04 2.01
N PHE A 88 13.16 28.79 2.31
CA PHE A 88 14.40 28.24 2.82
C PHE A 88 15.00 29.08 3.98
N TYR A 89 15.77 28.40 4.80
CA TYR A 89 16.55 29.00 5.89
C TYR A 89 18.03 28.80 5.65
N THR A 90 18.85 29.87 5.81
CA THR A 90 20.29 29.79 5.71
C THR A 90 20.92 29.81 7.11
N PHE A 91 21.62 28.78 7.48
CA PHE A 91 22.33 28.69 8.77
C PHE A 91 23.62 29.53 8.75
N GLU A 92 24.16 29.82 9.93
CA GLU A 92 25.43 30.58 10.05
C GLU A 92 26.64 29.87 9.43
N THR A 93 26.57 28.54 9.30
CA THR A 93 27.53 27.70 8.56
C THR A 93 27.48 27.90 7.04
N GLY A 94 26.50 28.62 6.53
CA GLY A 94 26.17 28.73 5.12
C GLY A 94 25.34 27.54 4.59
N SER A 95 25.07 26.53 5.40
CA SER A 95 24.17 25.44 5.03
C SER A 95 22.75 25.94 4.87
N VAL A 96 21.98 25.32 3.96
CA VAL A 96 20.62 25.73 3.62
C VAL A 96 19.65 24.58 3.86
N MET A 97 18.52 24.87 4.50
CA MET A 97 17.37 23.98 4.54
C MET A 97 16.23 24.57 3.76
N GLU A 98 15.85 23.90 2.67
CA GLU A 98 14.76 24.32 1.78
C GLU A 98 13.54 23.41 1.93
N PHE A 99 12.37 23.98 1.63
CA PHE A 99 11.08 23.29 1.71
C PHE A 99 10.34 23.43 0.40
N PHE A 100 9.90 22.33 -0.21
CA PHE A 100 9.09 22.33 -1.43
C PHE A 100 8.19 21.11 -1.52
N SER A 101 7.18 21.17 -2.36
CA SER A 101 6.24 20.07 -2.56
C SER A 101 6.58 19.24 -3.80
N ALA A 102 6.19 17.97 -3.79
CA ALA A 102 6.45 17.04 -4.89
C ALA A 102 5.66 17.37 -6.17
N ASP A 103 4.60 18.17 -6.08
CA ASP A 103 3.89 18.73 -7.25
C ASP A 103 4.66 19.83 -7.97
N GLU A 104 5.70 20.39 -7.36
CA GLU A 104 6.66 21.30 -7.99
C GLU A 104 7.73 20.48 -8.77
N TRP A 105 7.32 19.91 -9.89
CA TRP A 105 8.14 19.00 -10.70
C TRP A 105 9.55 19.51 -11.06
N GLU A 106 9.69 20.80 -11.28
CA GLU A 106 10.98 21.43 -11.56
C GLU A 106 11.95 21.34 -10.37
N LYS A 107 11.44 21.38 -9.14
CA LYS A 107 12.25 21.23 -7.92
C LYS A 107 12.58 19.77 -7.61
N VAL A 108 11.68 18.86 -7.95
CA VAL A 108 11.92 17.41 -7.81
C VAL A 108 13.09 16.99 -8.71
N LYS A 109 13.10 17.44 -9.96
CA LYS A 109 14.18 17.24 -10.95
C LYS A 109 15.31 18.29 -10.86
N GLY A 110 15.25 19.17 -9.89
CA GLY A 110 16.16 20.30 -9.69
C GLY A 110 17.60 19.90 -9.29
N PRO A 111 18.36 20.87 -8.75
CA PRO A 111 19.76 20.66 -8.41
C PRO A 111 19.97 19.59 -7.33
N ARG A 112 21.20 19.06 -7.27
CA ARG A 112 21.61 18.09 -6.23
C ARG A 112 21.49 18.68 -4.83
N ARG A 113 21.28 17.79 -3.88
CA ARG A 113 21.23 18.08 -2.44
C ARG A 113 22.12 17.10 -1.67
N ASP A 114 22.49 17.46 -0.46
CA ASP A 114 23.26 16.57 0.40
C ASP A 114 22.34 15.69 1.24
N ARG A 115 21.27 16.27 1.78
CA ARG A 115 20.30 15.57 2.65
C ARG A 115 18.89 15.76 2.14
N LEU A 116 18.10 14.72 2.26
CA LEU A 116 16.68 14.71 1.89
C LEU A 116 15.85 14.25 3.09
N PHE A 117 14.75 14.92 3.35
CA PHE A 117 13.70 14.44 4.24
C PHE A 117 12.36 14.44 3.51
N ILE A 118 11.80 13.25 3.33
CA ILE A 118 10.47 13.06 2.75
C ILE A 118 9.47 12.88 3.89
N ASN A 119 8.72 13.95 4.14
CA ASN A 119 7.68 13.99 5.17
C ASN A 119 6.38 13.44 4.62
N GLU A 120 5.76 12.52 5.37
CA GLU A 120 4.58 11.76 4.96
C GLU A 120 4.81 11.00 3.63
N ALA A 121 5.85 10.19 3.61
CA ALA A 121 6.37 9.51 2.42
C ALA A 121 5.34 8.58 1.73
N ASN A 122 4.34 8.10 2.47
CA ASN A 122 3.21 7.32 1.93
C ASN A 122 2.37 8.09 0.89
N ASN A 123 2.46 9.42 0.86
CA ASN A 123 1.74 10.29 -0.08
C ASN A 123 2.54 10.63 -1.35
N ILE A 124 3.83 10.26 -1.43
CA ILE A 124 4.71 10.55 -2.58
C ILE A 124 4.78 9.32 -3.48
N THR A 125 4.83 9.52 -4.81
CA THR A 125 4.95 8.41 -5.75
C THR A 125 6.37 7.83 -5.76
N TYR A 126 6.50 6.55 -6.13
CA TYR A 126 7.82 5.94 -6.29
C TYR A 126 8.67 6.65 -7.36
N GLN A 127 8.04 7.13 -8.43
CA GLN A 127 8.72 7.88 -9.49
C GLN A 127 9.31 9.20 -8.98
N ASP A 128 8.58 9.92 -8.12
CA ASP A 128 9.11 11.15 -7.49
C ASP A 128 10.28 10.82 -6.56
N PHE A 129 10.17 9.74 -5.79
CA PHE A 129 11.28 9.27 -4.93
C PHE A 129 12.53 8.95 -5.74
N GLU A 130 12.44 8.19 -6.83
CA GLU A 130 13.59 7.87 -7.70
C GLU A 130 14.30 9.14 -8.20
N GLN A 131 13.53 10.17 -8.59
CA GLN A 131 14.10 11.45 -9.02
C GLN A 131 14.80 12.21 -7.88
N LEU A 132 14.24 12.15 -6.68
CA LEU A 132 14.81 12.78 -5.48
C LEU A 132 16.06 12.04 -5.02
N GLU A 133 16.02 10.70 -5.01
CA GLU A 133 17.11 9.84 -4.53
C GLU A 133 18.39 10.00 -5.33
N VAL A 134 18.31 9.92 -6.68
CA VAL A 134 19.51 10.03 -7.57
C VAL A 134 20.19 11.40 -7.49
N ARG A 135 19.53 12.39 -6.87
CA ARG A 135 20.04 13.75 -6.66
C ARG A 135 20.41 14.03 -5.21
N THR A 136 20.39 13.03 -4.34
CA THR A 136 20.75 13.14 -2.91
C THR A 136 22.08 12.44 -2.67
N ASN A 137 23.07 13.19 -2.16
CA ASN A 137 24.43 12.69 -1.99
C ASN A 137 24.62 11.85 -0.72
N ASP A 138 24.17 12.37 0.46
CA ASP A 138 24.57 11.81 1.76
C ASP A 138 23.52 10.90 2.37
N GLU A 139 22.37 11.45 2.74
CA GLU A 139 21.36 10.71 3.50
C GLU A 139 19.95 11.10 3.14
N ILE A 140 19.04 10.13 3.33
CA ILE A 140 17.62 10.26 3.06
C ILE A 140 16.84 9.81 4.29
N TRP A 141 15.88 10.63 4.71
CA TRP A 141 14.95 10.34 5.79
C TRP A 141 13.54 10.22 5.28
N PHE A 142 12.77 9.29 5.84
CA PHE A 142 11.33 9.15 5.64
C PHE A 142 10.62 9.18 6.96
N ASP A 143 9.43 9.80 7.00
CA ASP A 143 8.46 9.52 8.05
C ASP A 143 7.06 9.29 7.44
N TRP A 144 6.23 8.49 8.13
CA TRP A 144 4.83 8.28 7.79
C TRP A 144 4.06 7.62 8.93
N ASN A 145 2.73 7.69 8.86
CA ASN A 145 1.85 6.80 9.61
C ASN A 145 1.53 5.59 8.74
N PRO A 146 1.67 4.35 9.24
CA PRO A 146 1.52 3.13 8.44
C PRO A 146 0.04 2.73 8.27
N ASP A 147 -0.76 3.61 7.69
CA ASP A 147 -2.18 3.39 7.42
C ASP A 147 -2.42 2.43 6.26
N ILE A 148 -1.63 2.53 5.21
CA ILE A 148 -1.68 1.68 4.01
C ILE A 148 -0.26 1.25 3.65
N GLU A 149 -0.13 0.02 3.10
CA GLU A 149 1.10 -0.45 2.46
C GLU A 149 1.34 0.35 1.17
N TYR A 150 2.53 0.89 0.99
CA TYR A 150 2.91 1.68 -0.18
C TYR A 150 4.25 1.23 -0.74
N TRP A 151 4.70 1.80 -1.86
CA TRP A 151 5.89 1.38 -2.61
C TRP A 151 7.17 1.18 -1.78
N PHE A 152 7.30 1.84 -0.64
CA PHE A 152 8.48 1.71 0.22
C PHE A 152 8.68 0.27 0.71
N TYR A 153 7.59 -0.40 1.09
CA TYR A 153 7.69 -1.78 1.59
C TYR A 153 8.17 -2.74 0.51
N ASP A 154 7.64 -2.66 -0.71
CA ASP A 154 7.99 -3.57 -1.80
C ASP A 154 9.30 -3.21 -2.48
N LYS A 155 9.47 -1.91 -2.80
CA LYS A 155 10.53 -1.45 -3.71
C LYS A 155 11.79 -0.99 -3.00
N VAL A 156 11.71 -0.77 -1.68
CA VAL A 156 12.85 -0.31 -0.88
C VAL A 156 13.13 -1.29 0.26
N LEU A 157 12.20 -1.47 1.20
CA LEU A 157 12.47 -2.26 2.41
C LEU A 157 12.72 -3.75 2.10
N ASN A 158 11.94 -4.33 1.19
CA ASN A 158 12.02 -5.75 0.80
C ASN A 158 12.82 -5.98 -0.50
N SER A 159 13.46 -4.93 -1.04
CA SER A 159 14.27 -5.02 -2.25
C SER A 159 15.72 -5.39 -1.94
N GLU A 160 16.29 -6.33 -2.67
CA GLU A 160 17.71 -6.68 -2.57
C GLU A 160 18.64 -5.49 -2.90
N ASP A 161 18.20 -4.57 -3.81
CA ASP A 161 18.98 -3.40 -4.21
C ASP A 161 19.19 -2.39 -3.06
N TYR A 162 18.29 -2.38 -2.07
CA TYR A 162 18.31 -1.43 -0.95
C TYR A 162 18.70 -2.05 0.39
N LYS A 163 18.81 -3.38 0.48
CA LYS A 163 19.00 -4.16 1.70
C LYS A 163 20.12 -3.61 2.62
N ASP A 164 21.26 -3.23 2.03
CA ASP A 164 22.43 -2.80 2.79
C ASP A 164 22.43 -1.31 3.13
N ILE A 165 21.53 -0.53 2.54
CA ILE A 165 21.50 0.93 2.67
C ILE A 165 20.27 1.49 3.38
N VAL A 166 19.35 0.63 3.85
CA VAL A 166 18.10 1.03 4.55
C VAL A 166 18.14 0.58 6.00
N ASP A 167 17.90 1.54 6.91
CA ASP A 167 17.46 1.29 8.29
C ASP A 167 15.99 1.61 8.41
N PHE A 168 15.19 0.74 9.05
CA PHE A 168 13.78 0.96 9.34
C PHE A 168 13.49 0.78 10.82
N ILE A 169 12.75 1.73 11.39
CA ILE A 169 12.23 1.64 12.76
C ILE A 169 10.78 2.06 12.84
N THR A 170 10.11 1.54 13.87
CA THR A 170 8.78 1.98 14.25
C THR A 170 8.84 2.76 15.57
N LEU A 171 8.21 3.94 15.61
CA LEU A 171 8.07 4.77 16.80
C LEU A 171 6.60 4.86 17.23
N THR A 172 6.37 4.93 18.54
CA THR A 172 5.05 5.10 19.14
C THR A 172 5.03 6.34 20.03
N TYR A 173 3.84 6.75 20.46
CA TYR A 173 3.68 7.84 21.43
C TYR A 173 4.39 7.56 22.77
N LEU A 174 4.68 6.29 23.09
CA LEU A 174 5.42 5.89 24.29
C LEU A 174 6.91 6.27 24.22
N ASP A 175 7.44 6.43 23.02
CA ASP A 175 8.82 6.87 22.79
C ASP A 175 8.98 8.39 22.92
N ASN A 176 7.89 9.13 23.13
CA ASN A 176 7.87 10.58 23.25
C ASN A 176 7.50 10.99 24.68
N GLU A 177 8.49 11.10 25.54
CA GLU A 177 8.31 11.54 26.93
C GLU A 177 7.84 12.99 27.03
N GLY A 178 8.08 13.81 26.00
CA GLY A 178 7.63 15.19 25.91
C GLY A 178 6.19 15.37 25.46
N LEU A 179 5.47 14.27 25.15
CA LEU A 179 4.09 14.35 24.72
C LEU A 179 3.19 14.82 25.88
N PRO A 180 2.39 15.90 25.68
CA PRO A 180 1.47 16.38 26.72
C PRO A 180 0.51 15.28 27.19
N GLN A 181 0.26 15.23 28.51
CA GLN A 181 -0.54 14.18 29.15
C GLN A 181 -1.96 14.07 28.57
N ASN A 182 -2.61 15.20 28.29
CA ASN A 182 -3.94 15.23 27.68
C ASN A 182 -3.97 14.60 26.26
N ILE A 183 -2.89 14.74 25.51
CA ILE A 183 -2.76 14.11 24.18
C ILE A 183 -2.53 12.60 24.34
N ARG A 184 -1.68 12.19 25.28
CA ARG A 184 -1.46 10.78 25.62
C ARG A 184 -2.78 10.09 25.99
N GLU A 185 -3.56 10.68 26.89
CA GLU A 185 -4.87 10.17 27.28
C GLU A 185 -5.85 10.13 26.11
N SER A 186 -5.78 11.11 25.21
CA SER A 186 -6.61 11.13 24.00
C SER A 186 -6.28 9.98 23.05
N ILE A 187 -5.02 9.60 22.93
CA ILE A 187 -4.56 8.42 22.17
C ILE A 187 -5.07 7.15 22.86
N GLU A 188 -4.86 7.03 24.17
CA GLU A 188 -5.19 5.82 24.93
C GLU A 188 -6.69 5.55 25.02
N ARG A 189 -7.54 6.57 25.05
CA ARG A 189 -9.01 6.41 24.96
C ARG A 189 -9.47 5.67 23.70
N ARG A 190 -8.65 5.62 22.65
CA ARG A 190 -8.97 4.95 21.37
C ARG A 190 -8.49 3.50 21.29
N ARG A 191 -7.97 2.91 22.39
CA ARG A 191 -7.50 1.51 22.42
C ARG A 191 -8.55 0.49 21.97
N ASN A 192 -9.84 0.77 22.22
CA ASN A 192 -10.92 -0.13 21.82
C ASN A 192 -11.25 -0.08 20.33
N ASN A 193 -10.83 0.95 19.62
CA ASN A 193 -10.88 0.99 18.16
C ASN A 193 -9.62 0.28 17.62
N LYS A 194 -9.74 -1.01 17.30
CA LYS A 194 -8.61 -1.87 16.94
C LYS A 194 -7.84 -1.35 15.72
N SER A 195 -8.53 -0.96 14.64
CA SER A 195 -7.90 -0.47 13.41
C SER A 195 -7.15 0.84 13.68
N TRP A 196 -7.79 1.80 14.35
CA TRP A 196 -7.13 3.06 14.73
C TRP A 196 -5.93 2.83 15.65
N TRP A 197 -6.10 1.93 16.65
CA TRP A 197 -5.05 1.63 17.62
C TRP A 197 -3.82 0.99 16.99
N GLN A 198 -4.03 0.06 16.04
CA GLN A 198 -2.95 -0.60 15.31
C GLN A 198 -2.07 0.43 14.60
N VAL A 199 -2.66 1.36 13.85
CA VAL A 199 -1.93 2.38 13.07
C VAL A 199 -1.40 3.49 13.98
N TYR A 200 -2.30 4.19 14.65
CA TYR A 200 -1.98 5.46 15.31
C TYR A 200 -1.49 5.28 16.74
N GLY A 201 -1.83 4.19 17.42
CA GLY A 201 -1.32 3.83 18.73
C GLY A 201 -0.01 3.06 18.66
N LEU A 202 0.00 1.94 17.93
CA LEU A 202 1.14 1.01 17.89
C LEU A 202 2.10 1.28 16.74
N GLY A 203 1.75 2.12 15.77
CA GLY A 203 2.58 2.39 14.59
C GLY A 203 2.77 1.20 13.68
N GLN A 204 1.86 0.24 13.74
CA GLN A 204 1.86 -0.96 12.90
C GLN A 204 1.06 -0.72 11.63
N LEU A 205 1.37 -1.48 10.57
CA LEU A 205 0.60 -1.40 9.34
C LEU A 205 -0.86 -1.75 9.63
N GLY A 206 -1.76 -0.83 9.27
CA GLY A 206 -3.18 -0.94 9.56
C GLY A 206 -3.90 -1.87 8.60
N GLU A 207 -4.97 -2.51 9.10
CA GLU A 207 -6.03 -2.96 8.23
C GLU A 207 -6.98 -1.78 8.01
N VAL A 208 -7.13 -1.34 6.76
CA VAL A 208 -7.99 -0.21 6.42
C VAL A 208 -9.43 -0.61 6.64
N GLU A 209 -10.20 0.17 7.43
CA GLU A 209 -11.64 -0.11 7.67
C GLU A 209 -12.42 -0.25 6.37
N SER A 210 -12.04 0.53 5.35
CA SER A 210 -12.61 0.49 4.00
C SER A 210 -12.13 -0.68 3.15
N MET A 211 -11.24 -1.57 3.63
CA MET A 211 -10.79 -2.74 2.89
C MET A 211 -11.99 -3.60 2.48
N ILE A 212 -12.08 -3.88 1.17
CA ILE A 212 -13.22 -4.61 0.59
C ILE A 212 -13.19 -6.08 1.00
N TYR A 213 -12.05 -6.74 0.83
CA TYR A 213 -11.91 -8.16 1.16
C TYR A 213 -11.07 -8.34 2.41
N LYS A 214 -11.51 -9.22 3.32
CA LYS A 214 -10.83 -9.45 4.61
C LYS A 214 -10.74 -10.94 4.91
N GLY A 215 -9.71 -11.31 5.68
CA GLY A 215 -9.60 -12.66 6.23
C GLY A 215 -9.10 -13.73 5.26
N TRP A 216 -8.62 -13.38 4.07
CA TRP A 216 -8.01 -14.35 3.15
C TRP A 216 -6.67 -14.81 3.70
N LYS A 217 -6.39 -16.11 3.51
CA LYS A 217 -5.15 -16.72 3.98
C LYS A 217 -4.16 -16.86 2.83
N GLN A 218 -2.87 -16.70 3.13
CA GLN A 218 -1.83 -17.10 2.19
C GLN A 218 -1.48 -18.57 2.41
N ILE A 219 -1.21 -19.28 1.31
CA ILE A 219 -0.73 -20.65 1.30
C ILE A 219 0.52 -20.74 0.43
N ASP A 220 1.51 -21.51 0.87
CA ASP A 220 2.79 -21.60 0.16
C ASP A 220 2.65 -22.32 -1.18
N GLU A 221 1.89 -23.41 -1.21
CA GLU A 221 1.66 -24.22 -2.40
C GLU A 221 0.18 -24.56 -2.57
N ILE A 222 -0.26 -24.70 -3.82
CA ILE A 222 -1.60 -25.17 -4.15
C ILE A 222 -1.62 -26.68 -3.96
N PRO A 223 -2.51 -27.22 -3.09
CA PRO A 223 -2.63 -28.65 -2.90
C PRO A 223 -2.95 -29.38 -4.21
N HIS A 224 -2.40 -30.57 -4.39
CA HIS A 224 -2.58 -31.37 -5.62
C HIS A 224 -4.04 -31.82 -5.82
N GLU A 225 -4.84 -31.85 -4.75
CA GLU A 225 -6.27 -32.17 -4.79
C GLU A 225 -7.11 -30.94 -5.21
N ALA A 226 -6.54 -29.76 -5.24
CA ALA A 226 -7.24 -28.56 -5.67
C ALA A 226 -7.54 -28.66 -7.18
N ARG A 227 -8.79 -28.39 -7.56
CA ARG A 227 -9.23 -28.49 -8.94
C ARG A 227 -9.38 -27.10 -9.54
N LEU A 228 -8.71 -26.83 -10.66
CA LEU A 228 -8.92 -25.60 -11.40
C LEU A 228 -10.38 -25.54 -11.91
N TRP A 229 -11.11 -24.58 -11.40
CA TRP A 229 -12.55 -24.43 -11.67
C TRP A 229 -12.81 -23.46 -12.82
N ARG A 230 -12.23 -22.26 -12.73
CA ARG A 230 -12.43 -21.18 -13.71
C ARG A 230 -11.22 -20.24 -13.69
N ARG A 231 -11.17 -19.39 -14.72
CA ARG A 231 -10.31 -18.22 -14.77
C ARG A 231 -11.12 -16.95 -14.79
N GLY A 232 -10.75 -15.96 -14.00
CA GLY A 232 -11.26 -14.61 -14.12
C GLY A 232 -10.27 -13.75 -14.89
N MET A 233 -10.74 -12.88 -15.78
CA MET A 233 -9.87 -12.06 -16.61
C MET A 233 -10.32 -10.61 -16.61
N ASP A 234 -9.38 -9.70 -16.41
CA ASP A 234 -9.54 -8.27 -16.64
C ASP A 234 -8.58 -7.80 -17.74
N PHE A 235 -9.12 -7.06 -18.71
CA PHE A 235 -8.34 -6.59 -19.84
C PHE A 235 -7.60 -5.31 -19.50
N GLY A 236 -6.34 -5.23 -19.86
CA GLY A 236 -5.52 -4.03 -19.88
C GLY A 236 -4.67 -3.95 -21.11
N PHE A 237 -4.11 -2.79 -21.42
CA PHE A 237 -3.20 -2.64 -22.55
C PHE A 237 -2.00 -1.76 -22.20
N THR A 238 -2.00 -0.47 -22.59
CA THR A 238 -0.80 0.39 -22.49
C THR A 238 -0.44 0.74 -21.05
N ASN A 239 -1.41 1.21 -20.28
CA ASN A 239 -1.17 1.70 -18.90
C ASN A 239 -1.53 0.67 -17.84
N ASP A 240 -2.49 -0.20 -18.15
CA ASP A 240 -3.05 -1.17 -17.23
C ASP A 240 -2.65 -2.59 -17.61
N PRO A 241 -2.38 -3.47 -16.65
CA PRO A 241 -2.07 -4.86 -16.93
C PRO A 241 -3.32 -5.64 -17.35
N THR A 242 -3.16 -6.56 -18.29
CA THR A 242 -4.09 -7.69 -18.42
C THR A 242 -3.81 -8.64 -17.28
N VAL A 243 -4.86 -9.01 -16.53
CA VAL A 243 -4.78 -9.90 -15.38
C VAL A 243 -5.61 -11.15 -15.62
N ILE A 244 -5.06 -12.32 -15.28
CA ILE A 244 -5.80 -13.58 -15.23
C ILE A 244 -5.55 -14.24 -13.87
N GLU A 245 -6.65 -14.51 -13.16
CA GLU A 245 -6.66 -15.21 -11.89
C GLU A 245 -7.22 -16.62 -12.09
N ASP A 246 -6.41 -17.63 -11.80
CA ASP A 246 -6.87 -19.01 -11.71
C ASP A 246 -7.59 -19.21 -10.38
N ILE A 247 -8.78 -19.79 -10.44
CA ILE A 247 -9.63 -20.06 -9.27
C ILE A 247 -9.77 -21.56 -9.11
N TYR A 248 -9.17 -22.08 -8.06
CA TYR A 248 -9.25 -23.50 -7.71
C TYR A 248 -10.30 -23.74 -6.64
N GLU A 249 -11.06 -24.81 -6.77
CA GLU A 249 -11.92 -25.34 -5.69
C GLU A 249 -11.07 -26.24 -4.79
N TYR A 250 -11.11 -26.00 -3.47
CA TYR A 250 -10.42 -26.80 -2.48
C TYR A 250 -11.05 -26.65 -1.09
N ASP A 251 -11.26 -27.75 -0.39
CA ASP A 251 -11.73 -27.81 1.01
C ASP A 251 -12.95 -26.91 1.29
N GLY A 252 -13.94 -26.98 0.41
CA GLY A 252 -15.18 -26.17 0.50
C GLY A 252 -14.96 -24.66 0.39
N GLY A 253 -13.83 -24.23 -0.15
CA GLY A 253 -13.47 -22.84 -0.45
C GLY A 253 -12.78 -22.72 -1.80
N PHE A 254 -12.04 -21.63 -1.97
CA PHE A 254 -11.34 -21.35 -3.21
C PHE A 254 -9.90 -20.91 -2.93
N ILE A 255 -9.02 -21.21 -3.89
CA ILE A 255 -7.65 -20.72 -3.92
C ILE A 255 -7.48 -19.87 -5.17
N LEU A 256 -6.95 -18.68 -5.00
CA LEU A 256 -6.58 -17.76 -6.08
C LEU A 256 -5.10 -17.93 -6.41
N ASP A 257 -4.80 -17.94 -7.70
CA ASP A 257 -3.44 -17.96 -8.22
C ASP A 257 -3.30 -17.02 -9.41
N GLU A 258 -2.37 -16.07 -9.30
CA GLU A 258 -2.06 -15.10 -10.36
C GLU A 258 -1.36 -15.77 -11.53
N SER A 259 -2.12 -16.15 -12.57
CA SER A 259 -1.57 -16.83 -13.75
C SER A 259 -0.99 -15.86 -14.76
N LEU A 260 -1.50 -14.62 -14.82
CA LEU A 260 -1.01 -13.57 -15.70
C LEU A 260 -1.22 -12.20 -15.07
N TYR A 261 -0.15 -11.40 -15.08
CA TYR A 261 -0.19 -9.97 -14.77
C TYR A 261 0.82 -9.26 -15.67
N GLN A 262 0.36 -8.70 -16.80
CA GLN A 262 1.28 -8.09 -17.77
C GLN A 262 0.64 -6.97 -18.57
N LYS A 263 1.38 -5.88 -18.80
CA LYS A 263 0.99 -4.76 -19.67
C LYS A 263 1.38 -5.00 -21.13
N GLY A 264 0.70 -4.32 -22.05
CA GLY A 264 1.08 -4.27 -23.46
C GLY A 264 0.82 -5.55 -24.26
N LEU A 265 -0.10 -6.41 -23.80
CA LEU A 265 -0.43 -7.63 -24.52
C LEU A 265 -1.47 -7.36 -25.61
N SER A 266 -1.19 -7.83 -26.85
CA SER A 266 -2.21 -8.00 -27.90
C SER A 266 -3.06 -9.24 -27.60
N ASN A 267 -4.27 -9.31 -28.22
CA ASN A 267 -5.14 -10.48 -28.09
C ASN A 267 -4.42 -11.77 -28.55
N ARG A 268 -3.59 -11.69 -29.58
CA ARG A 268 -2.77 -12.82 -30.02
C ARG A 268 -1.77 -13.27 -28.94
N ALA A 269 -1.10 -12.31 -28.29
CA ALA A 269 -0.17 -12.63 -27.22
C ALA A 269 -0.86 -13.21 -25.98
N ILE A 270 -2.08 -12.73 -25.67
CA ILE A 270 -2.92 -13.30 -24.60
C ILE A 270 -3.26 -14.74 -24.94
N PHE A 271 -3.74 -15.01 -26.16
CA PHE A 271 -4.04 -16.38 -26.62
C PHE A 271 -2.82 -17.31 -26.46
N ASP A 272 -1.66 -16.90 -26.99
CA ASP A 272 -0.45 -17.71 -26.94
C ASP A 272 -0.03 -18.03 -25.49
N LYS A 273 -0.18 -17.06 -24.58
CA LYS A 273 0.09 -17.29 -23.14
C LYS A 273 -0.88 -18.28 -22.51
N VAL A 274 -2.18 -18.06 -22.68
CA VAL A 274 -3.21 -18.95 -22.10
C VAL A 274 -3.12 -20.35 -22.66
N ASN A 275 -2.85 -20.50 -23.97
CA ASN A 275 -2.71 -21.80 -24.60
C ASN A 275 -1.49 -22.60 -24.10
N ASN A 276 -0.51 -21.93 -23.49
CA ASN A 276 0.66 -22.55 -22.85
C ASN A 276 0.49 -22.75 -21.32
N MET A 277 -0.65 -22.33 -20.74
CA MET A 277 -0.95 -22.58 -19.33
C MET A 277 -1.42 -24.03 -19.11
N PRO A 278 -1.35 -24.57 -17.88
CA PRO A 278 -2.06 -25.77 -17.50
C PRO A 278 -3.56 -25.64 -17.79
N GLU A 279 -4.19 -26.71 -18.27
CA GLU A 279 -5.63 -26.75 -18.60
C GLU A 279 -6.10 -25.54 -19.44
N PRO A 280 -5.57 -25.35 -20.67
CA PRO A 280 -5.83 -24.14 -21.48
C PRO A 280 -7.30 -23.97 -21.90
N GLN A 281 -8.10 -25.05 -21.82
CA GLN A 281 -9.53 -25.04 -22.13
C GLN A 281 -10.42 -24.70 -20.91
N THR A 282 -9.83 -24.38 -19.76
CA THR A 282 -10.60 -23.92 -18.60
C THR A 282 -11.39 -22.66 -18.96
N LEU A 283 -12.65 -22.61 -18.53
CA LEU A 283 -13.54 -21.48 -18.81
C LEU A 283 -12.97 -20.18 -18.24
N ILE A 284 -12.82 -19.18 -19.11
CA ILE A 284 -12.41 -17.82 -18.75
C ILE A 284 -13.67 -16.93 -18.74
N ILE A 285 -13.87 -16.21 -17.64
CA ILE A 285 -14.88 -15.18 -17.56
C ILE A 285 -14.18 -13.83 -17.53
N ALA A 286 -14.35 -13.05 -18.61
CA ALA A 286 -13.65 -11.81 -18.84
C ALA A 286 -14.55 -10.58 -18.65
N ASP A 287 -13.93 -9.41 -18.51
CA ASP A 287 -14.65 -8.15 -18.54
C ASP A 287 -15.45 -8.01 -19.86
N SER A 288 -16.76 -7.89 -19.75
CA SER A 288 -17.65 -7.72 -20.92
C SER A 288 -17.62 -6.31 -21.55
N ALA A 289 -16.82 -5.38 -21.02
CA ALA A 289 -16.59 -4.08 -21.65
C ALA A 289 -15.77 -4.19 -22.95
N GLU A 290 -15.06 -5.32 -23.15
CA GLU A 290 -14.20 -5.60 -24.30
C GLU A 290 -14.75 -6.73 -25.19
N PRO A 291 -15.99 -6.59 -25.77
CA PRO A 291 -16.61 -7.69 -26.51
C PRO A 291 -15.83 -8.11 -27.77
N LYS A 292 -15.15 -7.17 -28.43
CA LYS A 292 -14.32 -7.47 -29.61
C LYS A 292 -13.12 -8.35 -29.24
N SER A 293 -12.47 -8.08 -28.13
CA SER A 293 -11.36 -8.89 -27.62
C SER A 293 -11.81 -10.29 -27.23
N ILE A 294 -12.98 -10.42 -26.60
CA ILE A 294 -13.58 -11.71 -26.26
C ILE A 294 -13.88 -12.51 -27.53
N ASP A 295 -14.54 -11.92 -28.55
CA ASP A 295 -14.87 -12.58 -29.80
C ASP A 295 -13.60 -13.05 -30.55
N GLU A 296 -12.55 -12.22 -30.58
CA GLU A 296 -11.28 -12.55 -31.22
C GLU A 296 -10.57 -13.70 -30.50
N LEU A 297 -10.48 -13.67 -29.17
CA LEU A 297 -9.88 -14.73 -28.36
C LEU A 297 -10.65 -16.05 -28.48
N SER A 298 -11.99 -15.98 -28.53
CA SER A 298 -12.84 -17.12 -28.80
C SER A 298 -12.60 -17.71 -30.21
N ALA A 299 -12.45 -16.84 -31.21
CA ALA A 299 -12.11 -17.26 -32.57
C ALA A 299 -10.72 -17.93 -32.66
N TYR A 300 -9.77 -17.55 -31.81
CA TYR A 300 -8.48 -18.25 -31.69
C TYR A 300 -8.61 -19.62 -30.97
N GLY A 301 -9.73 -19.91 -30.33
CA GLY A 301 -10.02 -21.19 -29.70
C GLY A 301 -9.99 -21.21 -28.18
N LEU A 302 -9.96 -20.05 -27.50
CA LEU A 302 -10.14 -20.01 -26.05
C LEU A 302 -11.61 -20.22 -25.65
N ASN A 303 -11.82 -20.92 -24.55
CA ASN A 303 -13.12 -21.05 -23.92
C ASN A 303 -13.39 -19.82 -23.03
N ILE A 304 -13.80 -18.72 -23.63
CA ILE A 304 -13.95 -17.40 -23.02
C ILE A 304 -15.35 -16.83 -23.23
N ILE A 305 -15.92 -16.24 -22.18
CA ILE A 305 -17.20 -15.53 -22.21
C ILE A 305 -17.09 -14.21 -21.43
N GLY A 306 -17.97 -13.24 -21.77
CA GLY A 306 -18.09 -12.00 -21.04
C GLY A 306 -18.86 -12.17 -19.73
N ALA A 307 -18.42 -11.48 -18.67
CA ALA A 307 -19.15 -11.39 -17.41
C ALA A 307 -20.52 -10.73 -17.59
N THR A 308 -21.55 -11.25 -16.95
CA THR A 308 -22.86 -10.61 -16.93
C THR A 308 -22.82 -9.35 -16.08
N LYS A 309 -23.09 -8.19 -16.68
CA LYS A 309 -23.15 -6.89 -16.01
C LYS A 309 -24.56 -6.35 -15.96
N GLY A 310 -24.89 -5.62 -14.89
CA GLY A 310 -26.17 -4.93 -14.72
C GLY A 310 -26.08 -3.92 -13.58
N PRO A 311 -27.11 -3.10 -13.34
CA PRO A 311 -27.11 -2.16 -12.23
C PRO A 311 -26.81 -2.87 -10.90
N GLY A 312 -25.81 -2.37 -10.16
CA GLY A 312 -25.37 -2.94 -8.88
C GLY A 312 -24.54 -4.23 -8.97
N SER A 313 -24.19 -4.72 -10.17
CA SER A 313 -23.44 -5.98 -10.35
C SER A 313 -22.06 -5.97 -9.69
N VAL A 314 -21.39 -4.82 -9.62
CA VAL A 314 -20.11 -4.67 -8.94
C VAL A 314 -20.26 -4.96 -7.44
N TYR A 315 -21.17 -4.27 -6.78
CA TYR A 315 -21.41 -4.46 -5.35
C TYR A 315 -21.91 -5.89 -5.02
N GLN A 316 -22.83 -6.43 -5.82
CA GLN A 316 -23.28 -7.82 -5.65
C GLN A 316 -22.16 -8.84 -5.84
N GLY A 317 -21.29 -8.61 -6.85
CA GLY A 317 -20.12 -9.45 -7.07
C GLY A 317 -19.12 -9.39 -5.91
N ILE A 318 -18.89 -8.20 -5.36
CA ILE A 318 -18.06 -8.01 -4.16
C ILE A 318 -18.64 -8.80 -2.98
N GLN A 319 -19.95 -8.64 -2.70
CA GLN A 319 -20.60 -9.36 -1.61
C GLN A 319 -20.53 -10.88 -1.79
N PHE A 320 -20.64 -11.35 -3.05
CA PHE A 320 -20.49 -12.76 -3.36
C PHE A 320 -19.09 -13.27 -2.98
N VAL A 321 -18.04 -12.57 -3.42
CA VAL A 321 -16.64 -12.95 -3.14
C VAL A 321 -16.34 -12.85 -1.63
N GLN A 322 -16.87 -11.83 -0.94
CA GLN A 322 -16.74 -11.69 0.53
C GLN A 322 -17.32 -12.89 1.30
N ALA A 323 -18.35 -13.51 0.76
CA ALA A 323 -19.00 -14.66 1.39
C ALA A 323 -18.23 -15.98 1.19
N GLN A 324 -17.17 -16.00 0.36
CA GLN A 324 -16.40 -17.19 0.10
C GLN A 324 -15.23 -17.37 1.09
N LYS A 325 -14.85 -18.62 1.36
CA LYS A 325 -13.59 -18.98 2.04
C LYS A 325 -12.48 -18.94 0.99
N ILE A 326 -11.63 -17.93 1.03
CA ILE A 326 -10.58 -17.73 0.02
C ILE A 326 -9.19 -17.84 0.65
N SER A 327 -8.29 -18.51 -0.07
CA SER A 327 -6.86 -18.48 0.13
C SER A 327 -6.17 -17.95 -1.13
N ILE A 328 -4.97 -17.38 -0.99
CA ILE A 328 -4.16 -16.90 -2.11
C ILE A 328 -2.83 -17.62 -2.10
N ALA A 329 -2.38 -18.13 -3.25
CA ALA A 329 -1.06 -18.70 -3.40
C ALA A 329 0.03 -17.65 -3.13
N ALA A 330 1.05 -17.98 -2.33
CA ALA A 330 2.09 -17.03 -1.92
C ALA A 330 2.86 -16.41 -3.11
N ARG A 331 2.92 -17.13 -4.24
CA ARG A 331 3.53 -16.64 -5.49
C ARG A 331 2.72 -15.56 -6.21
N SER A 332 1.44 -15.36 -5.87
CA SER A 332 0.52 -14.38 -6.45
C SER A 332 0.74 -12.98 -5.86
N VAL A 333 1.95 -12.45 -6.03
CA VAL A 333 2.44 -11.25 -5.33
C VAL A 333 1.56 -10.02 -5.61
N LYS A 334 1.13 -9.83 -6.87
CA LYS A 334 0.30 -8.68 -7.26
C LYS A 334 -1.12 -8.80 -6.74
N THR A 335 -1.69 -10.01 -6.78
CA THR A 335 -3.01 -10.32 -6.22
C THR A 335 -3.04 -10.15 -4.70
N ILE A 336 -1.99 -10.59 -3.99
CA ILE A 336 -1.85 -10.37 -2.54
C ILE A 336 -1.79 -8.87 -2.23
N LYS A 337 -1.04 -8.10 -3.03
CA LYS A 337 -0.94 -6.67 -2.86
C LYS A 337 -2.27 -5.97 -3.14
N ALA A 338 -2.93 -6.33 -4.23
CA ALA A 338 -4.25 -5.83 -4.57
C ALA A 338 -5.27 -6.12 -3.46
N TYR A 339 -5.32 -7.36 -2.97
CA TYR A 339 -6.17 -7.76 -1.85
C TYR A 339 -6.01 -6.86 -0.62
N LYS A 340 -4.78 -6.53 -0.26
CA LYS A 340 -4.48 -5.71 0.93
C LYS A 340 -4.85 -4.24 0.76
N ASN A 341 -4.92 -3.76 -0.48
CA ASN A 341 -5.08 -2.33 -0.79
C ASN A 341 -6.38 -1.98 -1.53
N TYR A 342 -7.21 -2.97 -1.89
CA TYR A 342 -8.49 -2.72 -2.55
C TYR A 342 -9.54 -2.29 -1.53
N ILE A 343 -9.94 -1.02 -1.62
CA ILE A 343 -10.75 -0.33 -0.62
C ILE A 343 -12.03 0.24 -1.22
N PHE A 344 -13.01 0.51 -0.38
CA PHE A 344 -14.14 1.36 -0.74
C PHE A 344 -13.73 2.83 -0.72
N SER A 345 -14.25 3.61 -1.66
CA SER A 345 -14.11 5.07 -1.69
C SER A 345 -14.71 5.70 -0.44
N THR A 346 -14.20 6.88 -0.07
CA THR A 346 -14.75 7.70 1.02
C THR A 346 -15.26 9.03 0.47
N ASP A 347 -16.31 9.58 1.10
CA ASP A 347 -16.75 10.93 0.82
C ASP A 347 -15.82 11.99 1.47
N ARG A 348 -16.15 13.28 1.28
CA ARG A 348 -15.36 14.39 1.83
C ARG A 348 -15.32 14.44 3.36
N ASP A 349 -16.28 13.81 4.01
CA ASP A 349 -16.41 13.72 5.46
C ASP A 349 -15.77 12.44 6.01
N GLY A 350 -15.13 11.62 5.15
CA GLY A 350 -14.47 10.38 5.53
C GLY A 350 -15.40 9.19 5.70
N LYS A 351 -16.67 9.30 5.28
CA LYS A 351 -17.63 8.19 5.34
C LYS A 351 -17.38 7.22 4.20
N ILE A 352 -17.27 5.94 4.52
CA ILE A 352 -17.07 4.86 3.54
C ILE A 352 -18.33 4.73 2.66
N LEU A 353 -18.10 4.76 1.35
CA LEU A 353 -19.11 4.52 0.32
C LEU A 353 -19.08 3.05 -0.08
N ASN A 354 -20.23 2.51 -0.56
CA ASN A 354 -20.28 1.14 -1.08
C ASN A 354 -19.85 1.08 -2.57
N VAL A 355 -18.84 1.87 -2.93
CA VAL A 355 -18.26 1.97 -4.27
C VAL A 355 -16.76 1.75 -4.14
N PRO A 356 -16.17 0.79 -4.87
CA PRO A 356 -14.72 0.60 -4.88
C PRO A 356 -13.97 1.86 -5.28
N ASP A 357 -12.76 2.03 -4.77
CA ASP A 357 -11.82 3.03 -5.27
C ASP A 357 -11.04 2.44 -6.44
N ASP A 358 -11.45 2.81 -7.65
CA ASP A 358 -10.82 2.37 -8.90
C ASP A 358 -9.74 3.35 -9.40
N SER A 359 -9.29 4.28 -8.56
CA SER A 359 -8.25 5.25 -8.92
C SER A 359 -6.86 4.62 -9.14
N ASN A 360 -6.65 3.42 -8.61
CA ASN A 360 -5.40 2.66 -8.77
C ASN A 360 -5.66 1.27 -9.36
N HIS A 361 -5.45 1.15 -10.68
CA HIS A 361 -5.65 -0.09 -11.44
C HIS A 361 -4.68 -1.22 -11.07
N GLU A 362 -3.56 -0.95 -10.39
CA GLU A 362 -2.72 -2.01 -9.83
C GLU A 362 -3.46 -2.85 -8.79
N TRP A 363 -4.48 -2.27 -8.13
CA TRP A 363 -5.26 -2.94 -7.09
C TRP A 363 -6.64 -3.37 -7.57
N SER A 364 -7.30 -2.56 -8.41
CA SER A 364 -8.63 -2.89 -8.91
C SER A 364 -8.60 -4.06 -9.91
N ASN A 365 -7.65 -4.09 -10.86
CA ASN A 365 -7.64 -5.10 -11.92
C ASN A 365 -7.55 -6.55 -11.41
N PRO A 366 -6.66 -6.94 -10.45
CA PRO A 366 -6.65 -8.29 -9.90
C PRO A 366 -7.95 -8.64 -9.15
N MET A 367 -8.52 -7.68 -8.43
CA MET A 367 -9.77 -7.90 -7.68
C MET A 367 -10.98 -7.98 -8.61
N ASP A 368 -10.97 -7.24 -9.70
CA ASP A 368 -11.99 -7.31 -10.75
C ASP A 368 -11.89 -8.62 -11.54
N ALA A 369 -10.68 -9.05 -11.92
CA ALA A 369 -10.47 -10.37 -12.51
C ALA A 369 -11.01 -11.47 -11.59
N THR A 370 -10.68 -11.43 -10.29
CA THR A 370 -11.26 -12.35 -9.30
C THR A 370 -12.78 -12.30 -9.31
N ARG A 371 -13.39 -11.12 -9.24
CA ARG A 371 -14.84 -10.93 -9.24
C ARG A 371 -15.51 -11.45 -10.53
N TYR A 372 -14.87 -11.27 -11.68
CA TYR A 372 -15.36 -11.82 -12.94
C TYR A 372 -15.35 -13.34 -12.94
N GLY A 373 -14.30 -13.98 -12.46
CA GLY A 373 -14.22 -15.43 -12.34
C GLY A 373 -15.36 -16.05 -11.53
N PHE A 374 -15.88 -15.31 -10.54
CA PHE A 374 -17.06 -15.72 -9.77
C PHE A 374 -18.40 -15.30 -10.40
N ASN A 375 -18.41 -14.60 -11.53
CA ASN A 375 -19.64 -14.15 -12.19
C ASN A 375 -20.46 -15.33 -12.73
N GLY A 376 -21.79 -15.19 -12.73
CA GLY A 376 -22.72 -16.20 -13.25
C GLY A 376 -22.89 -17.44 -12.34
N VAL A 377 -22.36 -17.43 -11.13
CA VAL A 377 -22.68 -18.43 -10.11
C VAL A 377 -24.04 -18.10 -9.53
N GLY A 378 -25.07 -18.72 -10.04
CA GLY A 378 -26.46 -18.45 -9.63
C GLY A 378 -26.75 -18.93 -8.21
N THR A 379 -27.78 -18.36 -7.59
CA THR A 379 -28.26 -18.67 -6.23
C THR A 379 -28.54 -20.17 -6.00
N LYS A 380 -28.88 -20.92 -7.04
CA LYS A 380 -29.09 -22.38 -6.98
C LYS A 380 -27.78 -23.14 -6.76
N SER A 381 -26.69 -22.68 -7.34
CA SER A 381 -25.35 -23.27 -7.14
C SER A 381 -24.83 -23.01 -5.73
N LEU A 382 -25.14 -21.84 -5.16
CA LEU A 382 -24.80 -21.50 -3.77
C LEU A 382 -25.51 -22.39 -2.75
N VAL A 383 -26.79 -22.63 -2.95
CA VAL A 383 -27.59 -23.51 -2.06
C VAL A 383 -27.04 -24.94 -2.15
N PHE A 384 -26.66 -25.40 -3.32
CA PHE A 384 -26.06 -26.73 -3.51
C PHE A 384 -24.68 -26.84 -2.83
N MET A 385 -23.82 -25.83 -3.00
CA MET A 385 -22.50 -25.78 -2.33
C MET A 385 -22.64 -25.68 -0.80
N GLN A 386 -23.60 -24.90 -0.29
CA GLN A 386 -23.88 -24.82 1.14
C GLN A 386 -24.43 -26.13 1.72
N GLN A 387 -25.25 -26.83 0.95
CA GLN A 387 -25.73 -28.15 1.32
C GLN A 387 -24.62 -29.22 1.34
N GLN A 388 -23.72 -29.21 0.36
CA GLN A 388 -22.54 -30.06 0.37
C GLN A 388 -21.64 -29.77 1.57
N ARG A 389 -21.35 -28.49 1.89
CA ARG A 389 -20.60 -28.12 3.10
C ARG A 389 -21.22 -28.69 4.37
N ARG A 390 -22.53 -28.54 4.54
CA ARG A 390 -23.23 -29.09 5.72
C ARG A 390 -23.14 -30.61 5.79
N PHE A 391 -23.17 -31.27 4.64
CA PHE A 391 -23.05 -32.72 4.56
C PHE A 391 -21.64 -33.20 4.92
N GLU A 392 -20.59 -32.50 4.48
CA GLU A 392 -19.19 -32.83 4.80
C GLU A 392 -18.86 -32.53 6.26
N GLU A 393 -19.35 -31.42 6.81
CA GLU A 393 -19.23 -31.11 8.25
C GLU A 393 -19.93 -32.15 9.13
N MET A 394 -21.11 -32.61 8.72
CA MET A 394 -21.80 -33.72 9.42
C MET A 394 -21.04 -35.04 9.34
N ARG A 395 -20.49 -35.38 8.17
CA ARG A 395 -19.66 -36.56 8.00
C ARG A 395 -18.39 -36.50 8.85
N GLY A 396 -17.73 -35.36 8.91
CA GLY A 396 -16.55 -35.15 9.75
C GLY A 396 -16.84 -35.30 11.24
N ARG A 397 -18.01 -34.83 11.71
CA ARG A 397 -18.44 -35.03 13.11
C ARG A 397 -18.76 -36.50 13.43
N LEU A 398 -19.44 -37.19 12.54
CA LEU A 398 -19.79 -38.61 12.71
C LEU A 398 -18.55 -39.53 12.71
N SER A 399 -17.52 -39.19 11.92
CA SER A 399 -16.26 -39.92 11.93
C SER A 399 -15.44 -39.70 13.20
N GLN A 400 -15.55 -38.55 13.85
CA GLN A 400 -14.91 -38.29 15.16
C GLN A 400 -15.63 -38.93 16.34
N GLU A 401 -16.95 -39.11 16.25
CA GLU A 401 -17.73 -39.83 17.28
C GLU A 401 -17.60 -41.37 17.19
N SER A 402 -17.28 -41.89 16.01
CA SER A 402 -17.07 -43.36 15.86
C SER A 402 -15.66 -43.84 16.23
N THR A 403 -14.75 -42.91 16.57
CA THR A 403 -13.37 -43.18 17.01
C THR A 403 -13.17 -42.93 18.52
N ARG A 404 -14.23 -42.66 19.23
CA ARG A 404 -14.31 -42.64 20.71
C ARG A 404 -15.15 -43.82 21.18
#